data_5807baca86b688bdeed34c32eb6364b1
#
_entry.id   5807baca86b688bdeed34c32eb6364b1
#
_cell.length_a   1.000
_cell.length_b   1.000
_cell.length_c   1.000
_cell.angle_alpha   90.00
_cell.angle_beta   90.00
_cell.angle_gamma   90.00
#
_symmetry.space_group_name_H-M   'P 1'
#
loop_
_entity.id
_entity.type
_entity.pdbx_description
1 polymer ?
#
loop_
_entity_poly.entity_id
_entity_poly.type
_entity_poly.pdbx_seq_one_letter_code
_entity_poly.pdbx_strand_id
1 'polypeptide(L)'
;MTNMLVATYRSAKRQRKTRLQGRDFMRMIAAAVTAALLGLAPAQAQQITAKYSGIQPLDHPSTYSEKYFAEEVGVLTKGTVKVEAYANTQLGDAVVSVQSVRNGTIGFATVSTANLNQVVPAMDMYSLPFLFKNEAHFWWFLAQPQAAELAQQMEAKGIKIIAYMDSGARNFFSQKAIRSPDDMKGEKIRVMASPVMVNTMKALGATGVPVAWAELYTALQTGVVDGAENNHPSVVAKKFYEVSKYYTLDEHMRIPDTIIMSMKLWNQLNDDQKKAVLEAGQRAQAYMRGAWHVSEVKDLQELKSKFTEIVTPDKAPFVKAVSGLVAEEGKRLGVEKTIAFILDSQKNF
;
A
#
# COMPACT_ATOMS: atom_id res chain seq x y z
N MET A 1 -55.57 75.33 37.85
CA MET A 1 -55.28 73.88 38.06
C MET A 1 -55.12 73.12 36.74
N THR A 2 -55.67 73.51 35.62
CA THR A 2 -55.64 72.73 34.32
C THR A 2 -54.29 72.68 33.62
N ASN A 3 -53.44 73.70 33.72
CA ASN A 3 -52.18 73.75 32.97
C ASN A 3 -51.08 72.86 33.56
N MET A 4 -51.14 72.46 34.82
CA MET A 4 -50.14 71.63 35.47
C MET A 4 -50.27 70.12 35.17
N LEU A 5 -51.50 69.67 34.94
CA LEU A 5 -51.87 68.29 34.54
C LEU A 5 -51.45 67.97 33.12
N VAL A 6 -51.52 68.93 32.19
CA VAL A 6 -51.11 68.77 30.80
C VAL A 6 -49.60 68.66 30.65
N ALA A 7 -48.80 69.38 31.47
CA ALA A 7 -47.33 69.33 31.46
C ALA A 7 -46.79 67.96 31.94
N THR A 8 -47.38 67.43 33.04
CA THR A 8 -47.02 66.11 33.59
C THR A 8 -47.39 64.97 32.64
N TYR A 9 -48.46 65.02 31.93
CA TYR A 9 -48.91 64.03 30.95
C TYR A 9 -47.99 64.04 29.70
N ARG A 10 -47.54 65.19 29.23
CA ARG A 10 -46.56 65.30 28.10
C ARG A 10 -45.18 64.81 28.48
N SER A 11 -44.74 65.08 29.71
CA SER A 11 -43.40 64.58 30.22
C SER A 11 -43.43 63.07 30.33
N ALA A 12 -44.46 62.46 30.91
CA ALA A 12 -44.59 61.02 31.06
C ALA A 12 -44.64 60.26 29.68
N LYS A 13 -45.34 60.89 28.70
CA LYS A 13 -45.42 60.34 27.35
C LYS A 13 -44.09 60.42 26.59
N ARG A 14 -43.29 61.45 26.83
CA ARG A 14 -41.97 61.62 26.25
C ARG A 14 -40.97 60.65 26.85
N GLN A 15 -40.98 60.42 28.18
CA GLN A 15 -40.15 59.44 28.86
C GLN A 15 -40.48 57.98 28.46
N ARG A 16 -41.75 57.69 28.22
CA ARG A 16 -42.18 56.37 27.78
C ARG A 16 -41.70 56.04 26.34
N LYS A 17 -41.72 57.07 25.46
CA LYS A 17 -41.27 56.95 24.06
C LYS A 17 -39.73 56.73 23.97
N THR A 18 -38.93 57.41 24.78
CA THR A 18 -37.46 57.23 24.85
C THR A 18 -37.07 55.88 25.48
N ARG A 19 -37.80 55.39 26.48
CA ARG A 19 -37.60 54.06 27.06
C ARG A 19 -37.91 52.92 26.08
N LEU A 20 -38.91 53.08 25.25
CA LEU A 20 -39.26 52.09 24.21
C LEU A 20 -38.20 52.07 23.11
N GLN A 21 -37.75 53.22 22.64
CA GLN A 21 -36.68 53.30 21.60
C GLN A 21 -35.34 52.73 22.11
N GLY A 22 -34.98 52.92 23.39
CA GLY A 22 -33.79 52.32 23.97
C GLY A 22 -33.84 50.80 24.09
N ARG A 23 -35.02 50.25 24.39
CA ARG A 23 -35.20 48.77 24.46
C ARG A 23 -35.16 48.12 23.10
N ASP A 24 -35.72 48.79 22.08
CA ASP A 24 -35.69 48.26 20.71
C ASP A 24 -34.27 48.36 20.09
N PHE A 25 -33.55 49.43 20.39
CA PHE A 25 -32.15 49.58 20.02
C PHE A 25 -31.24 48.53 20.66
N MET A 26 -31.42 48.25 21.97
CA MET A 26 -30.67 47.15 22.65
C MET A 26 -31.04 45.77 22.12
N ARG A 27 -32.30 45.55 21.73
CA ARG A 27 -32.72 44.30 21.11
C ARG A 27 -32.11 44.11 19.71
N MET A 28 -31.99 45.17 18.92
CA MET A 28 -31.30 45.15 17.63
C MET A 28 -29.81 44.87 17.76
N ILE A 29 -29.15 45.48 18.75
CA ILE A 29 -27.72 45.19 19.04
C ILE A 29 -27.54 43.74 19.50
N ALA A 30 -28.39 43.24 20.40
CA ALA A 30 -28.33 41.86 20.86
C ALA A 30 -28.59 40.87 19.72
N ALA A 31 -29.53 41.17 18.82
CA ALA A 31 -29.79 40.33 17.64
C ALA A 31 -28.61 40.35 16.63
N ALA A 32 -27.99 41.52 16.43
CA ALA A 32 -26.82 41.66 15.58
C ALA A 32 -25.58 40.92 16.12
N VAL A 33 -25.36 40.99 17.45
CA VAL A 33 -24.27 40.23 18.11
C VAL A 33 -24.50 38.73 18.07
N THR A 34 -25.76 38.29 18.27
CA THR A 34 -26.11 36.87 18.16
C THR A 34 -25.96 36.35 16.72
N ALA A 35 -26.36 37.14 15.72
CA ALA A 35 -26.15 36.80 14.30
C ALA A 35 -24.64 36.75 13.92
N ALA A 36 -23.82 37.67 14.48
CA ALA A 36 -22.36 37.67 14.25
C ALA A 36 -21.66 36.47 14.92
N LEU A 37 -22.17 36.01 16.08
CA LEU A 37 -21.63 34.81 16.77
C LEU A 37 -22.05 33.50 16.08
N LEU A 38 -23.19 33.44 15.43
CA LEU A 38 -23.63 32.29 14.64
C LEU A 38 -22.91 32.18 13.30
N GLY A 39 -22.38 33.29 12.76
CA GLY A 39 -21.57 33.29 11.55
C GLY A 39 -20.10 32.84 11.75
N LEU A 40 -19.64 32.68 13.01
CA LEU A 40 -18.28 32.24 13.37
C LEU A 40 -18.20 30.74 13.68
N ALA A 41 -19.23 29.95 13.41
CA ALA A 41 -19.09 28.51 13.43
C ALA A 41 -18.00 28.15 12.39
N PRO A 42 -16.88 27.53 12.80
CA PRO A 42 -15.90 27.09 11.82
C PRO A 42 -16.64 26.21 10.83
N ALA A 43 -16.56 26.52 9.54
CA ALA A 43 -17.04 25.63 8.51
C ALA A 43 -16.30 24.29 8.76
N GLN A 44 -16.97 23.33 9.35
CA GLN A 44 -16.43 21.99 9.49
C GLN A 44 -16.15 21.53 8.07
N ALA A 45 -14.87 21.53 7.69
CA ALA A 45 -14.47 20.97 6.41
C ALA A 45 -15.04 19.55 6.35
N GLN A 46 -15.82 19.28 5.31
CA GLN A 46 -16.45 17.97 5.15
C GLN A 46 -15.39 16.91 5.24
N GLN A 47 -15.52 15.99 6.22
CA GLN A 47 -14.56 14.91 6.43
C GLN A 47 -14.58 13.99 5.21
N ILE A 48 -13.42 13.79 4.63
CA ILE A 48 -13.22 12.80 3.57
C ILE A 48 -13.00 11.45 4.24
N THR A 49 -13.84 10.46 3.94
CA THR A 49 -13.65 9.08 4.39
C THR A 49 -13.23 8.21 3.23
N ALA A 50 -12.13 7.49 3.37
CA ALA A 50 -11.54 6.63 2.35
C ALA A 50 -11.34 5.21 2.88
N LYS A 51 -11.70 4.20 2.08
CA LYS A 51 -11.40 2.79 2.39
C LYS A 51 -10.00 2.44 1.95
N TYR A 52 -9.34 1.59 2.75
CA TYR A 52 -8.02 1.03 2.45
C TYR A 52 -8.11 -0.50 2.40
N SER A 53 -7.68 -1.11 1.29
CA SER A 53 -7.68 -2.55 1.08
C SER A 53 -6.32 -3.16 1.38
N GLY A 54 -6.26 -4.04 2.38
CA GLY A 54 -5.14 -4.92 2.68
C GLY A 54 -5.47 -6.38 2.36
N ILE A 55 -4.51 -7.12 1.82
CA ILE A 55 -4.70 -8.52 1.45
C ILE A 55 -4.18 -9.51 2.50
N GLN A 56 -3.35 -9.04 3.43
CA GLN A 56 -2.70 -9.87 4.43
C GLN A 56 -3.57 -10.07 5.68
N PRO A 57 -3.35 -11.16 6.45
CA PRO A 57 -3.99 -11.39 7.74
C PRO A 57 -3.65 -10.31 8.79
N LEU A 58 -4.41 -10.29 9.89
CA LEU A 58 -4.30 -9.25 10.93
C LEU A 58 -2.95 -9.21 11.65
N ASP A 59 -2.25 -10.32 11.71
CA ASP A 59 -0.95 -10.53 12.38
C ASP A 59 0.26 -10.33 11.45
N HIS A 60 0.03 -9.92 10.21
CA HIS A 60 1.09 -9.66 9.25
C HIS A 60 1.66 -8.24 9.38
N PRO A 61 3.00 -8.02 9.21
CA PRO A 61 3.62 -6.69 9.28
C PRO A 61 2.97 -5.65 8.37
N SER A 62 2.55 -6.04 7.16
CA SER A 62 1.84 -5.13 6.24
C SER A 62 0.57 -4.57 6.85
N THR A 63 -0.24 -5.42 7.54
CA THR A 63 -1.49 -4.98 8.16
C THR A 63 -1.26 -4.02 9.31
N TYR A 64 -0.18 -4.18 10.08
CA TYR A 64 0.22 -3.21 11.09
C TYR A 64 0.58 -1.87 10.47
N SER A 65 1.35 -1.89 9.37
CA SER A 65 1.73 -0.68 8.64
C SER A 65 0.54 0.02 7.98
N GLU A 66 -0.43 -0.73 7.46
CA GLU A 66 -1.68 -0.18 6.90
C GLU A 66 -2.50 0.57 7.94
N LYS A 67 -2.63 0.00 9.15
CA LYS A 67 -3.29 0.65 10.29
C LYS A 67 -2.54 1.89 10.74
N TYR A 68 -1.21 1.79 10.87
CA TYR A 68 -0.36 2.92 11.24
C TYR A 68 -0.48 4.06 10.22
N PHE A 69 -0.45 3.76 8.91
CA PHE A 69 -0.70 4.75 7.87
C PHE A 69 -2.06 5.44 8.03
N ALA A 70 -3.12 4.65 8.27
CA ALA A 70 -4.48 5.17 8.44
C ALA A 70 -4.59 6.13 9.64
N GLU A 71 -3.95 5.78 10.75
CA GLU A 71 -3.88 6.60 11.97
C GLU A 71 -3.08 7.89 11.72
N GLU A 72 -1.91 7.80 11.08
CA GLU A 72 -1.06 8.95 10.75
C GLU A 72 -1.77 9.94 9.81
N VAL A 73 -2.48 9.46 8.80
CA VAL A 73 -3.30 10.33 7.93
C VAL A 73 -4.34 11.07 8.77
N GLY A 74 -5.02 10.39 9.69
CA GLY A 74 -5.99 11.02 10.58
C GLY A 74 -5.37 12.10 11.46
N VAL A 75 -4.23 11.82 12.07
CA VAL A 75 -3.49 12.75 12.95
C VAL A 75 -3.01 13.97 12.15
N LEU A 76 -2.27 13.74 11.06
CA LEU A 76 -1.64 14.79 10.27
C LEU A 76 -2.65 15.69 9.56
N THR A 77 -3.81 15.16 9.18
CA THR A 77 -4.91 15.94 8.59
C THR A 77 -5.86 16.53 9.62
N LYS A 78 -5.58 16.39 10.93
CA LYS A 78 -6.43 16.84 12.04
C LYS A 78 -7.86 16.31 11.90
N GLY A 79 -8.01 15.07 11.46
CA GLY A 79 -9.29 14.39 11.29
C GLY A 79 -10.10 14.78 10.04
N THR A 80 -9.58 15.66 9.17
CA THR A 80 -10.30 16.02 7.92
C THR A 80 -10.25 14.92 6.86
N VAL A 81 -9.30 14.00 6.96
CA VAL A 81 -9.24 12.76 6.16
C VAL A 81 -9.23 11.58 7.12
N LYS A 82 -10.22 10.69 7.00
CA LYS A 82 -10.34 9.44 7.73
C LYS A 82 -10.06 8.28 6.79
N VAL A 83 -9.16 7.37 7.17
CA VAL A 83 -8.87 6.14 6.43
C VAL A 83 -9.36 4.95 7.23
N GLU A 84 -10.13 4.07 6.60
CA GLU A 84 -10.66 2.85 7.19
C GLU A 84 -9.98 1.64 6.54
N ALA A 85 -9.09 0.97 7.29
CA ALA A 85 -8.32 -0.16 6.80
C ALA A 85 -9.08 -1.49 6.98
N TYR A 86 -9.14 -2.28 5.90
CA TYR A 86 -9.78 -3.59 5.81
C TYR A 86 -8.73 -4.61 5.40
N ALA A 87 -8.40 -5.54 6.28
CA ALA A 87 -7.40 -6.58 6.08
C ALA A 87 -7.99 -7.85 5.44
N ASN A 88 -7.13 -8.82 5.18
CA ASN A 88 -7.51 -10.19 4.81
C ASN A 88 -8.48 -10.27 3.61
N THR A 89 -8.18 -9.52 2.55
CA THR A 89 -8.96 -9.51 1.28
C THR A 89 -10.45 -9.13 1.41
N GLN A 90 -10.87 -8.50 2.51
CA GLN A 90 -12.28 -8.12 2.72
C GLN A 90 -12.85 -7.23 1.62
N LEU A 91 -12.03 -6.42 0.97
CA LEU A 91 -12.42 -5.55 -0.16
C LEU A 91 -12.01 -6.12 -1.53
N GLY A 92 -11.58 -7.36 -1.57
CA GLY A 92 -11.12 -8.06 -2.75
C GLY A 92 -9.63 -8.41 -2.73
N ASP A 93 -9.21 -9.26 -3.66
CA ASP A 93 -7.80 -9.62 -3.88
C ASP A 93 -7.02 -8.47 -4.54
N ALA A 94 -5.70 -8.63 -4.67
CA ALA A 94 -4.79 -7.61 -5.19
C ALA A 94 -5.23 -7.03 -6.55
N VAL A 95 -5.63 -7.88 -7.51
CA VAL A 95 -6.08 -7.44 -8.84
C VAL A 95 -7.36 -6.60 -8.74
N VAL A 96 -8.32 -7.04 -7.93
CA VAL A 96 -9.58 -6.31 -7.68
C VAL A 96 -9.28 -4.99 -6.97
N SER A 97 -8.38 -4.98 -5.99
CA SER A 97 -7.98 -3.78 -5.24
C SER A 97 -7.34 -2.73 -6.14
N VAL A 98 -6.43 -3.13 -7.06
CA VAL A 98 -5.82 -2.23 -8.06
C VAL A 98 -6.88 -1.56 -8.92
N GLN A 99 -7.84 -2.33 -9.46
CA GLN A 99 -8.91 -1.77 -10.30
C GLN A 99 -9.85 -0.86 -9.49
N SER A 100 -10.16 -1.22 -8.25
CA SER A 100 -11.01 -0.43 -7.36
C SER A 100 -10.37 0.90 -6.96
N VAL A 101 -9.05 0.93 -6.70
CA VAL A 101 -8.29 2.17 -6.48
C VAL A 101 -8.28 3.01 -7.76
N ARG A 102 -7.98 2.41 -8.91
CA ARG A 102 -7.99 3.12 -10.21
C ARG A 102 -9.34 3.76 -10.51
N ASN A 103 -10.43 3.05 -10.23
CA ASN A 103 -11.79 3.53 -10.45
C ASN A 103 -12.27 4.51 -9.37
N GLY A 104 -11.54 4.63 -8.24
CA GLY A 104 -11.90 5.50 -7.12
C GLY A 104 -13.00 4.95 -6.21
N THR A 105 -13.32 3.66 -6.32
CA THR A 105 -14.25 2.96 -5.41
C THR A 105 -13.61 2.72 -4.04
N ILE A 106 -12.28 2.52 -4.03
CA ILE A 106 -11.43 2.40 -2.84
C ILE A 106 -10.38 3.53 -2.91
N GLY A 107 -10.09 4.15 -1.77
CA GLY A 107 -9.13 5.25 -1.70
C GLY A 107 -7.68 4.79 -1.76
N PHE A 108 -7.37 3.70 -1.04
CA PHE A 108 -6.00 3.17 -0.87
C PHE A 108 -5.98 1.64 -0.94
N ALA A 109 -4.84 1.09 -1.30
CA ALA A 109 -4.57 -0.34 -1.13
C ALA A 109 -3.08 -0.60 -0.92
N THR A 110 -2.74 -1.71 -0.22
CA THR A 110 -1.40 -2.32 -0.29
C THR A 110 -1.42 -3.45 -1.30
N VAL A 111 -0.56 -3.34 -2.30
CA VAL A 111 -0.37 -4.37 -3.33
C VAL A 111 1.09 -4.47 -3.75
N SER A 112 1.51 -5.66 -4.15
CA SER A 112 2.82 -5.86 -4.79
C SER A 112 2.87 -5.16 -6.15
N THR A 113 4.04 -4.60 -6.51
CA THR A 113 4.29 -4.02 -7.84
C THR A 113 4.04 -5.03 -8.96
N ALA A 114 4.20 -6.33 -8.70
CA ALA A 114 3.85 -7.39 -9.63
C ALA A 114 2.39 -7.35 -10.10
N ASN A 115 1.46 -6.85 -9.26
CA ASN A 115 0.05 -6.69 -9.62
C ASN A 115 -0.25 -5.36 -10.34
N LEU A 116 0.70 -4.42 -10.34
CA LEU A 116 0.56 -3.13 -11.04
C LEU A 116 0.85 -3.23 -12.54
N ASN A 117 1.45 -4.34 -13.01
CA ASN A 117 1.74 -4.57 -14.42
C ASN A 117 0.50 -4.46 -15.33
N GLN A 118 -0.68 -4.78 -14.81
CA GLN A 118 -1.96 -4.65 -15.54
C GLN A 118 -2.34 -3.20 -15.86
N VAL A 119 -1.72 -2.23 -15.16
CA VAL A 119 -1.93 -0.78 -15.37
C VAL A 119 -0.77 -0.17 -16.14
N VAL A 120 0.46 -0.47 -15.72
CA VAL A 120 1.72 -0.06 -16.35
C VAL A 120 2.62 -1.29 -16.45
N PRO A 121 2.77 -1.89 -17.64
CA PRO A 121 3.57 -3.11 -17.83
C PRO A 121 5.00 -3.00 -17.29
N ALA A 122 5.63 -1.82 -17.37
CA ALA A 122 6.98 -1.57 -16.87
C ALA A 122 7.14 -1.83 -15.35
N MET A 123 6.06 -1.80 -14.55
CA MET A 123 6.09 -2.13 -13.13
C MET A 123 6.46 -3.60 -12.88
N ASP A 124 6.29 -4.48 -13.86
CA ASP A 124 6.71 -5.88 -13.77
C ASP A 124 8.23 -6.07 -13.76
N MET A 125 9.01 -5.02 -14.06
CA MET A 125 10.47 -5.02 -13.92
C MET A 125 10.93 -5.44 -12.52
N TYR A 126 10.20 -5.02 -11.48
CA TYR A 126 10.52 -5.41 -10.10
C TYR A 126 10.39 -6.91 -9.82
N SER A 127 9.70 -7.65 -10.71
CA SER A 127 9.56 -9.12 -10.64
C SER A 127 10.69 -9.87 -11.35
N LEU A 128 11.69 -9.15 -11.91
CA LEU A 128 12.83 -9.80 -12.54
C LEU A 128 13.68 -10.56 -11.51
N PRO A 129 14.03 -11.83 -11.78
CA PRO A 129 14.80 -12.62 -10.85
C PRO A 129 16.22 -12.11 -10.71
N PHE A 130 16.74 -12.12 -9.47
CA PHE A 130 18.09 -11.70 -9.10
C PHE A 130 18.48 -10.28 -9.56
N LEU A 131 17.50 -9.42 -9.80
CA LEU A 131 17.72 -8.03 -10.20
C LEU A 131 18.46 -7.22 -9.13
N PHE A 132 18.12 -7.44 -7.87
CA PHE A 132 18.73 -6.78 -6.73
C PHE A 132 19.66 -7.74 -5.98
N LYS A 133 20.88 -7.29 -5.70
CA LYS A 133 21.90 -8.09 -5.03
C LYS A 133 21.55 -8.41 -3.57
N ASN A 134 20.98 -7.42 -2.87
CA ASN A 134 20.57 -7.53 -1.48
C ASN A 134 19.56 -6.43 -1.13
N GLU A 135 19.13 -6.35 0.13
CA GLU A 135 18.19 -5.35 0.62
C GLU A 135 18.72 -3.91 0.46
N ALA A 136 20.01 -3.67 0.76
CA ALA A 136 20.59 -2.32 0.65
C ALA A 136 20.56 -1.82 -0.80
N HIS A 137 20.91 -2.69 -1.77
CA HIS A 137 20.82 -2.38 -3.19
C HIS A 137 19.37 -2.08 -3.64
N PHE A 138 18.42 -2.87 -3.18
CA PHE A 138 17.00 -2.67 -3.45
C PHE A 138 16.49 -1.29 -2.96
N TRP A 139 16.76 -0.93 -1.70
CA TRP A 139 16.35 0.37 -1.16
C TRP A 139 17.10 1.53 -1.79
N TRP A 140 18.37 1.35 -2.14
CA TRP A 140 19.12 2.33 -2.90
C TRP A 140 18.45 2.63 -4.25
N PHE A 141 18.03 1.59 -4.99
CA PHE A 141 17.36 1.78 -6.27
C PHE A 141 16.01 2.50 -6.12
N LEU A 142 15.21 2.15 -5.12
CA LEU A 142 13.92 2.82 -4.88
C LEU A 142 14.03 4.32 -4.59
N ALA A 143 15.22 4.78 -4.19
CA ALA A 143 15.51 6.21 -4.01
C ALA A 143 16.03 6.90 -5.29
N GLN A 144 16.21 6.17 -6.42
CA GLN A 144 16.72 6.74 -7.66
C GLN A 144 15.61 7.37 -8.52
N PRO A 145 15.97 8.35 -9.39
CA PRO A 145 15.02 8.97 -10.32
C PRO A 145 14.24 7.96 -11.18
N GLN A 146 14.87 6.87 -11.60
CA GLN A 146 14.26 5.83 -12.42
C GLN A 146 13.05 5.16 -11.73
N ALA A 147 13.12 4.96 -10.41
CA ALA A 147 11.97 4.46 -9.64
C ALA A 147 10.85 5.50 -9.57
N ALA A 148 11.19 6.78 -9.44
CA ALA A 148 10.22 7.88 -9.46
C ALA A 148 9.55 8.02 -10.83
N GLU A 149 10.27 7.83 -11.94
CA GLU A 149 9.73 7.85 -13.30
C GLU A 149 8.70 6.74 -13.51
N LEU A 150 8.96 5.52 -13.02
CA LEU A 150 7.99 4.41 -13.05
C LEU A 150 6.73 4.75 -12.22
N ALA A 151 6.91 5.32 -11.03
CA ALA A 151 5.79 5.76 -10.19
C ALA A 151 4.94 6.85 -10.89
N GLN A 152 5.56 7.77 -11.61
CA GLN A 152 4.88 8.82 -12.36
C GLN A 152 4.03 8.26 -13.52
N GLN A 153 4.46 7.19 -14.17
CA GLN A 153 3.64 6.52 -15.20
C GLN A 153 2.33 5.99 -14.63
N MET A 154 2.32 5.54 -13.37
CA MET A 154 1.10 5.10 -12.68
C MET A 154 0.10 6.26 -12.47
N GLU A 155 0.59 7.47 -12.16
CA GLU A 155 -0.27 8.65 -11.97
C GLU A 155 -1.08 8.96 -13.23
N ALA A 156 -0.45 8.91 -14.40
CA ALA A 156 -1.13 9.11 -15.69
C ALA A 156 -2.21 8.06 -15.97
N LYS A 157 -2.19 6.92 -15.27
CA LYS A 157 -3.15 5.83 -15.38
C LYS A 157 -4.18 5.78 -14.24
N GLY A 158 -4.19 6.82 -13.39
CA GLY A 158 -5.20 6.98 -12.33
C GLY A 158 -4.81 6.43 -10.95
N ILE A 159 -3.55 6.05 -10.75
CA ILE A 159 -3.03 5.52 -9.50
C ILE A 159 -1.78 6.29 -9.08
N LYS A 160 -1.75 6.79 -7.85
CA LYS A 160 -0.56 7.37 -7.23
C LYS A 160 0.11 6.36 -6.32
N ILE A 161 1.42 6.17 -6.45
CA ILE A 161 2.22 5.44 -5.46
C ILE A 161 2.56 6.42 -4.34
N ILE A 162 2.13 6.09 -3.12
CA ILE A 162 2.37 6.91 -1.93
C ILE A 162 3.69 6.50 -1.26
N ALA A 163 3.95 5.19 -1.16
CA ALA A 163 5.19 4.66 -0.59
C ALA A 163 5.47 3.27 -1.15
N TYR A 164 6.75 2.93 -1.23
CA TYR A 164 7.20 1.55 -1.39
C TYR A 164 7.37 0.91 -0.01
N MET A 165 6.96 -0.33 0.13
CA MET A 165 6.94 -1.06 1.39
C MET A 165 7.87 -2.27 1.29
N ASP A 166 8.47 -2.64 2.42
CA ASP A 166 9.29 -3.85 2.46
C ASP A 166 8.44 -5.10 2.26
N SER A 167 8.96 -6.06 1.55
CA SER A 167 8.37 -7.37 1.33
C SER A 167 9.44 -8.48 1.30
N GLY A 168 10.64 -8.18 1.77
CA GLY A 168 11.76 -9.10 1.90
C GLY A 168 12.18 -9.78 0.61
N ALA A 169 12.90 -10.87 0.75
CA ALA A 169 13.26 -11.77 -0.34
C ALA A 169 12.22 -12.89 -0.48
N ARG A 170 11.96 -13.30 -1.72
CA ARG A 170 11.02 -14.38 -2.05
C ARG A 170 11.77 -15.68 -2.25
N ASN A 171 11.23 -16.75 -1.70
CA ASN A 171 11.81 -18.08 -1.57
C ASN A 171 10.77 -19.13 -1.97
N PHE A 172 11.19 -20.26 -2.54
CA PHE A 172 10.27 -21.34 -2.92
C PHE A 172 9.82 -22.16 -1.70
N PHE A 173 8.57 -22.57 -1.69
CA PHE A 173 8.04 -23.61 -0.80
C PHE A 173 7.23 -24.61 -1.64
N SER A 174 7.44 -25.91 -1.39
CA SER A 174 6.98 -26.96 -2.30
C SER A 174 6.89 -28.33 -1.63
N GLN A 175 6.28 -29.29 -2.35
CA GLN A 175 6.22 -30.69 -1.90
C GLN A 175 7.57 -31.43 -2.08
N LYS A 176 8.44 -30.94 -2.94
CA LYS A 176 9.80 -31.49 -3.17
C LYS A 176 10.85 -30.45 -2.78
N ALA A 177 12.02 -30.93 -2.38
CA ALA A 177 13.19 -30.08 -2.16
C ALA A 177 13.68 -29.52 -3.49
N ILE A 178 13.81 -28.19 -3.58
CA ILE A 178 14.37 -27.50 -4.75
C ILE A 178 15.81 -27.11 -4.41
N ARG A 179 16.79 -27.85 -4.92
CA ARG A 179 18.22 -27.62 -4.71
C ARG A 179 18.90 -27.02 -5.93
N SER A 180 18.27 -27.18 -7.09
CA SER A 180 18.75 -26.70 -8.38
C SER A 180 17.56 -26.47 -9.32
N PRO A 181 17.73 -25.78 -10.46
CA PRO A 181 16.68 -25.69 -11.50
C PRO A 181 16.21 -27.04 -12.03
N ASP A 182 17.03 -28.07 -11.98
CA ASP A 182 16.63 -29.41 -12.43
C ASP A 182 15.52 -30.02 -11.58
N ASP A 183 15.43 -29.67 -10.29
CA ASP A 183 14.38 -30.12 -9.39
C ASP A 183 13.03 -29.45 -9.68
N MET A 184 13.04 -28.35 -10.43
CA MET A 184 11.82 -27.60 -10.79
C MET A 184 11.16 -28.16 -12.08
N LYS A 185 11.83 -29.05 -12.83
CA LYS A 185 11.32 -29.59 -14.09
C LYS A 185 9.99 -30.29 -13.88
N GLY A 186 8.97 -29.81 -14.62
CA GLY A 186 7.62 -30.35 -14.59
C GLY A 186 6.76 -29.92 -13.39
N GLU A 187 7.32 -29.19 -12.41
CA GLU A 187 6.55 -28.67 -11.28
C GLU A 187 5.66 -27.50 -11.70
N LYS A 188 4.48 -27.44 -11.11
CA LYS A 188 3.56 -26.30 -11.22
C LYS A 188 3.77 -25.37 -10.02
N ILE A 189 4.38 -24.25 -10.26
CA ILE A 189 4.66 -23.27 -9.21
C ILE A 189 3.67 -22.10 -9.32
N ARG A 190 2.92 -21.88 -8.26
CA ARG A 190 2.04 -20.72 -8.22
C ARG A 190 2.85 -19.44 -8.23
N VAL A 191 2.38 -18.48 -9.01
CA VAL A 191 2.92 -17.12 -9.10
C VAL A 191 1.81 -16.08 -8.98
N MET A 192 2.19 -14.81 -8.76
CA MET A 192 1.25 -13.69 -8.91
C MET A 192 0.86 -13.48 -10.38
N ALA A 193 -0.11 -12.61 -10.65
CA ALA A 193 -0.55 -12.27 -12.01
C ALA A 193 0.50 -11.38 -12.73
N SER A 194 1.70 -11.92 -12.93
CA SER A 194 2.88 -11.28 -13.52
C SER A 194 3.43 -12.15 -14.65
N PRO A 195 3.44 -11.64 -15.90
CA PRO A 195 4.09 -12.33 -17.02
C PRO A 195 5.56 -12.63 -16.77
N VAL A 196 6.31 -11.71 -16.13
CA VAL A 196 7.72 -11.92 -15.77
C VAL A 196 7.86 -13.13 -14.86
N MET A 197 7.01 -13.26 -13.82
CA MET A 197 7.06 -14.41 -12.92
C MET A 197 6.72 -15.72 -13.62
N VAL A 198 5.72 -15.73 -14.52
CA VAL A 198 5.39 -16.91 -15.33
C VAL A 198 6.59 -17.32 -16.19
N ASN A 199 7.22 -16.36 -16.87
CA ASN A 199 8.37 -16.61 -17.72
C ASN A 199 9.63 -17.01 -16.89
N THR A 200 9.76 -16.52 -15.65
CA THR A 200 10.82 -16.96 -14.72
C THR A 200 10.65 -18.44 -14.39
N MET A 201 9.45 -18.89 -14.04
CA MET A 201 9.21 -20.33 -13.79
C MET A 201 9.53 -21.17 -15.03
N LYS A 202 9.13 -20.72 -16.22
CA LYS A 202 9.46 -21.39 -17.48
C LYS A 202 10.98 -21.47 -17.70
N ALA A 203 11.71 -20.40 -17.46
CA ALA A 203 13.19 -20.40 -17.59
C ALA A 203 13.88 -21.36 -16.60
N LEU A 204 13.25 -21.58 -15.42
CA LEU A 204 13.69 -22.55 -14.42
C LEU A 204 13.21 -24.00 -14.71
N GLY A 205 12.47 -24.24 -15.80
CA GLY A 205 11.96 -25.57 -16.18
C GLY A 205 10.59 -25.93 -15.58
N ALA A 206 9.98 -25.03 -14.82
CA ALA A 206 8.67 -25.22 -14.21
C ALA A 206 7.54 -24.58 -15.03
N THR A 207 6.30 -24.81 -14.61
CA THR A 207 5.13 -24.10 -15.11
C THR A 207 4.67 -23.06 -14.09
N GLY A 208 4.71 -21.78 -14.44
CA GLY A 208 4.15 -20.72 -13.62
C GLY A 208 2.63 -20.67 -13.74
N VAL A 209 1.91 -20.83 -12.64
CA VAL A 209 0.44 -20.86 -12.59
C VAL A 209 -0.06 -19.65 -11.80
N PRO A 210 -0.64 -18.63 -12.43
CA PRO A 210 -1.23 -17.50 -11.71
C PRO A 210 -2.46 -17.96 -10.91
N VAL A 211 -2.40 -17.77 -9.58
CA VAL A 211 -3.51 -18.06 -8.64
C VAL A 211 -3.64 -16.89 -7.66
N ALA A 212 -4.87 -16.49 -7.38
CA ALA A 212 -5.16 -15.42 -6.43
C ALA A 212 -4.63 -15.74 -5.02
N TRP A 213 -4.25 -14.71 -4.26
CA TRP A 213 -3.65 -14.89 -2.93
C TRP A 213 -4.57 -15.64 -1.96
N ALA A 214 -5.87 -15.32 -1.99
CA ALA A 214 -6.86 -15.95 -1.13
C ALA A 214 -7.04 -17.44 -1.41
N GLU A 215 -6.75 -17.91 -2.64
CA GLU A 215 -6.97 -19.28 -3.11
C GLU A 215 -5.72 -20.17 -2.95
N LEU A 216 -4.55 -19.58 -2.67
CA LEU A 216 -3.26 -20.27 -2.72
C LEU A 216 -3.20 -21.47 -1.76
N TYR A 217 -3.67 -21.31 -0.51
CA TYR A 217 -3.64 -22.42 0.46
C TYR A 217 -4.40 -23.65 -0.07
N THR A 218 -5.60 -23.44 -0.59
CA THR A 218 -6.43 -24.52 -1.18
C THR A 218 -5.79 -25.10 -2.43
N ALA A 219 -5.19 -24.27 -3.30
CA ALA A 219 -4.51 -24.75 -4.48
C ALA A 219 -3.30 -25.67 -4.19
N LEU A 220 -2.55 -25.35 -3.12
CA LEU A 220 -1.47 -26.21 -2.61
C LEU A 220 -2.03 -27.49 -1.99
N GLN A 221 -3.05 -27.36 -1.13
CA GLN A 221 -3.66 -28.48 -0.42
C GLN A 221 -4.26 -29.52 -1.38
N THR A 222 -4.87 -29.05 -2.46
CA THR A 222 -5.53 -29.93 -3.46
C THR A 222 -4.60 -30.38 -4.59
N GLY A 223 -3.33 -29.93 -4.63
CA GLY A 223 -2.37 -30.29 -5.67
C GLY A 223 -2.65 -29.63 -7.03
N VAL A 224 -3.42 -28.55 -7.08
CA VAL A 224 -3.54 -27.72 -8.30
C VAL A 224 -2.19 -27.13 -8.66
N VAL A 225 -1.38 -26.80 -7.66
CA VAL A 225 0.02 -26.42 -7.77
C VAL A 225 0.87 -27.25 -6.79
N ASP A 226 2.12 -27.52 -7.18
CA ASP A 226 3.08 -28.35 -6.43
C ASP A 226 3.88 -27.50 -5.43
N GLY A 227 3.93 -26.19 -5.65
CA GLY A 227 4.64 -25.23 -4.83
C GLY A 227 4.25 -23.81 -5.14
N ALA A 228 4.86 -22.89 -4.42
CA ALA A 228 4.74 -21.45 -4.62
C ALA A 228 6.01 -20.75 -4.13
N GLU A 229 6.03 -19.42 -4.13
CA GLU A 229 7.12 -18.62 -3.67
C GLU A 229 6.62 -17.42 -2.85
N ASN A 230 7.32 -17.08 -1.77
CA ASN A 230 7.05 -15.89 -0.98
C ASN A 230 8.15 -15.66 0.08
N ASN A 231 7.98 -14.61 0.88
CA ASN A 231 8.80 -14.23 2.03
C ASN A 231 8.40 -14.97 3.32
N HIS A 232 9.24 -14.93 4.34
CA HIS A 232 9.03 -15.64 5.59
C HIS A 232 7.74 -15.23 6.33
N PRO A 233 7.46 -13.92 6.55
CA PRO A 233 6.25 -13.49 7.24
C PRO A 233 4.96 -13.98 6.57
N SER A 234 4.88 -13.92 5.25
CA SER A 234 3.71 -14.40 4.51
C SER A 234 3.53 -15.91 4.60
N VAL A 235 4.63 -16.68 4.59
CA VAL A 235 4.58 -18.16 4.72
C VAL A 235 4.09 -18.55 6.11
N VAL A 236 4.52 -17.85 7.16
CA VAL A 236 4.05 -18.06 8.53
C VAL A 236 2.59 -17.66 8.69
N ALA A 237 2.24 -16.42 8.32
CA ALA A 237 0.89 -15.87 8.50
C ALA A 237 -0.20 -16.68 7.78
N LYS A 238 0.13 -17.28 6.63
CA LYS A 238 -0.79 -18.13 5.85
C LYS A 238 -0.60 -19.62 6.13
N LYS A 239 0.32 -19.98 7.03
CA LYS A 239 0.61 -21.37 7.43
C LYS A 239 0.89 -22.30 6.25
N PHE A 240 1.58 -21.83 5.21
CA PHE A 240 1.86 -22.65 4.03
C PHE A 240 2.72 -23.89 4.33
N TYR A 241 3.40 -23.91 5.47
CA TYR A 241 4.10 -25.09 5.99
C TYR A 241 3.16 -26.27 6.31
N GLU A 242 1.85 -26.08 6.45
CA GLU A 242 0.88 -27.17 6.64
C GLU A 242 0.60 -27.91 5.33
N VAL A 243 0.81 -27.23 4.19
CA VAL A 243 0.50 -27.72 2.85
C VAL A 243 1.73 -27.79 1.92
N SER A 244 2.93 -27.63 2.48
CA SER A 244 4.23 -27.75 1.79
C SER A 244 5.26 -28.36 2.74
N LYS A 245 6.22 -29.12 2.21
CA LYS A 245 7.20 -29.87 3.03
C LYS A 245 8.57 -29.22 3.09
N TYR A 246 8.97 -28.51 2.05
CA TYR A 246 10.31 -27.96 1.86
C TYR A 246 10.24 -26.45 1.65
N TYR A 247 11.20 -25.75 2.21
CA TYR A 247 11.36 -24.30 2.02
C TYR A 247 12.80 -24.04 1.53
N THR A 248 12.91 -23.44 0.34
CA THR A 248 14.19 -23.22 -0.34
C THR A 248 14.56 -21.74 -0.29
N LEU A 249 15.64 -21.41 0.41
CA LEU A 249 16.13 -20.04 0.62
C LEU A 249 17.01 -19.60 -0.56
N ASP A 250 16.46 -19.48 -1.72
CA ASP A 250 17.13 -19.04 -2.94
C ASP A 250 17.08 -17.52 -3.17
N GLU A 251 16.17 -16.81 -2.50
CA GLU A 251 16.01 -15.35 -2.56
C GLU A 251 15.96 -14.81 -3.99
N HIS A 252 15.27 -15.51 -4.87
CA HIS A 252 15.29 -15.24 -6.31
C HIS A 252 14.66 -13.90 -6.72
N MET A 253 13.84 -13.27 -5.88
CA MET A 253 13.21 -11.96 -6.14
C MET A 253 13.11 -11.11 -4.89
N ARG A 254 13.19 -9.78 -5.09
CA ARG A 254 12.79 -8.75 -4.11
C ARG A 254 11.80 -7.82 -4.78
N ILE A 255 10.52 -8.04 -4.53
CA ILE A 255 9.43 -7.31 -5.17
C ILE A 255 8.82 -6.38 -4.13
N PRO A 256 8.86 -5.05 -4.30
CA PRO A 256 8.27 -4.16 -3.31
C PRO A 256 6.75 -4.28 -3.29
N ASP A 257 6.18 -4.23 -2.10
CA ASP A 257 4.80 -3.83 -1.95
C ASP A 257 4.68 -2.31 -2.06
N THR A 258 3.49 -1.79 -2.32
CA THR A 258 3.25 -0.36 -2.47
C THR A 258 1.96 0.03 -1.77
N ILE A 259 1.98 1.19 -1.09
CA ILE A 259 0.73 1.89 -0.78
C ILE A 259 0.35 2.67 -2.04
N ILE A 260 -0.74 2.27 -2.66
CA ILE A 260 -1.32 2.96 -3.80
C ILE A 260 -2.55 3.77 -3.38
N MET A 261 -2.77 4.90 -4.06
CA MET A 261 -3.89 5.80 -3.83
C MET A 261 -4.60 6.12 -5.14
N SER A 262 -5.93 6.24 -5.09
CA SER A 262 -6.74 6.71 -6.21
C SER A 262 -6.40 8.16 -6.57
N MET A 263 -6.10 8.43 -7.85
CA MET A 263 -5.94 9.80 -8.34
C MET A 263 -7.24 10.62 -8.24
N LYS A 264 -8.40 9.96 -8.25
CA LYS A 264 -9.68 10.65 -8.02
C LYS A 264 -9.75 11.19 -6.58
N LEU A 265 -9.33 10.40 -5.59
CA LEU A 265 -9.25 10.84 -4.21
C LEU A 265 -8.14 11.88 -4.02
N TRP A 266 -6.95 11.66 -4.60
CA TRP A 266 -5.83 12.60 -4.55
C TRP A 266 -6.22 14.01 -5.03
N ASN A 267 -6.98 14.09 -6.10
CA ASN A 267 -7.43 15.37 -6.68
C ASN A 267 -8.51 16.09 -5.85
N GLN A 268 -9.14 15.41 -4.89
CA GLN A 268 -10.08 16.01 -3.93
C GLN A 268 -9.36 16.63 -2.72
N LEU A 269 -8.11 16.22 -2.48
CA LEU A 269 -7.32 16.72 -1.35
C LEU A 269 -6.78 18.13 -1.64
N ASN A 270 -6.77 18.98 -0.62
CA ASN A 270 -6.02 20.22 -0.65
C ASN A 270 -4.50 19.95 -0.43
N ASP A 271 -3.67 20.98 -0.59
CA ASP A 271 -2.22 20.81 -0.56
C ASP A 271 -1.69 20.36 0.81
N ASP A 272 -2.30 20.79 1.91
CA ASP A 272 -1.91 20.36 3.25
C ASP A 272 -2.27 18.88 3.48
N GLN A 273 -3.45 18.45 3.03
CA GLN A 273 -3.85 17.04 3.07
C GLN A 273 -2.97 16.16 2.19
N LYS A 274 -2.57 16.64 1.00
CA LYS A 274 -1.63 15.93 0.12
C LYS A 274 -0.27 15.74 0.79
N LYS A 275 0.27 16.80 1.40
CA LYS A 275 1.52 16.72 2.18
C LYS A 275 1.40 15.74 3.33
N ALA A 276 0.30 15.79 4.07
CA ALA A 276 0.02 14.90 5.19
C ALA A 276 -0.03 13.42 4.74
N VAL A 277 -0.69 13.10 3.62
CA VAL A 277 -0.74 11.74 3.07
C VAL A 277 0.64 11.24 2.65
N LEU A 278 1.46 12.08 2.01
CA LEU A 278 2.83 11.70 1.63
C LEU A 278 3.71 11.49 2.87
N GLU A 279 3.61 12.36 3.87
CA GLU A 279 4.33 12.21 5.14
C GLU A 279 3.90 10.93 5.88
N ALA A 280 2.59 10.65 5.96
CA ALA A 280 2.08 9.39 6.52
C ALA A 280 2.65 8.17 5.79
N GLY A 281 2.78 8.23 4.45
CA GLY A 281 3.42 7.19 3.64
C GLY A 281 4.88 6.97 4.00
N GLN A 282 5.66 8.03 4.16
CA GLN A 282 7.07 7.94 4.58
C GLN A 282 7.22 7.34 5.99
N ARG A 283 6.37 7.75 6.93
CA ARG A 283 6.35 7.20 8.29
C ARG A 283 5.96 5.73 8.28
N ALA A 284 4.94 5.35 7.51
CA ALA A 284 4.52 3.97 7.36
C ALA A 284 5.60 3.09 6.70
N GLN A 285 6.35 3.61 5.72
CA GLN A 285 7.50 2.93 5.13
C GLN A 285 8.58 2.65 6.19
N ALA A 286 8.95 3.66 6.98
CA ALA A 286 9.95 3.51 8.04
C ALA A 286 9.49 2.50 9.11
N TYR A 287 8.23 2.58 9.54
CA TYR A 287 7.62 1.63 10.47
C TYR A 287 7.64 0.20 9.90
N MET A 288 7.23 0.04 8.64
CA MET A 288 7.19 -1.26 7.98
C MET A 288 8.57 -1.92 7.90
N ARG A 289 9.61 -1.18 7.54
CA ARG A 289 10.98 -1.71 7.49
C ARG A 289 11.44 -2.27 8.83
N GLY A 290 11.16 -1.55 9.92
CA GLY A 290 11.48 -2.03 11.28
C GLY A 290 10.68 -3.27 11.66
N ALA A 291 9.36 -3.24 11.45
CA ALA A 291 8.46 -4.36 11.74
C ALA A 291 8.79 -5.58 10.87
N TRP A 292 9.15 -5.35 9.60
CA TRP A 292 9.53 -6.41 8.68
C TRP A 292 10.80 -7.12 9.14
N HIS A 293 11.86 -6.39 9.44
CA HIS A 293 13.12 -6.97 9.90
C HIS A 293 12.93 -7.86 11.15
N VAL A 294 12.15 -7.39 12.13
CA VAL A 294 11.84 -8.17 13.32
C VAL A 294 11.07 -9.44 12.97
N SER A 295 10.05 -9.34 12.10
CA SER A 295 9.24 -10.48 11.68
C SER A 295 10.05 -11.46 10.86
N GLU A 296 10.87 -11.00 9.91
CA GLU A 296 11.67 -11.85 9.03
C GLU A 296 12.62 -12.77 9.83
N VAL A 297 13.29 -12.24 10.84
CA VAL A 297 14.18 -13.02 11.72
C VAL A 297 13.40 -14.02 12.56
N LYS A 298 12.32 -13.57 13.21
CA LYS A 298 11.47 -14.42 14.05
C LYS A 298 10.83 -15.55 13.23
N ASP A 299 10.26 -15.20 12.09
CA ASP A 299 9.46 -16.11 11.28
C ASP A 299 10.34 -17.14 10.59
N LEU A 300 11.54 -16.78 10.12
CA LEU A 300 12.51 -17.78 9.65
C LEU A 300 12.88 -18.79 10.76
N GLN A 301 13.04 -18.33 12.00
CA GLN A 301 13.32 -19.25 13.12
C GLN A 301 12.13 -20.18 13.38
N GLU A 302 10.90 -19.69 13.28
CA GLU A 302 9.70 -20.52 13.39
C GLU A 302 9.64 -21.56 12.26
N LEU A 303 9.86 -21.15 11.01
CA LEU A 303 9.79 -22.02 9.84
C LEU A 303 10.79 -23.20 9.90
N LYS A 304 11.95 -23.02 10.55
CA LYS A 304 12.93 -24.10 10.76
C LYS A 304 12.35 -25.30 11.51
N SER A 305 11.34 -25.09 12.34
CA SER A 305 10.66 -26.15 13.09
C SER A 305 9.39 -26.69 12.40
N LYS A 306 8.95 -26.05 11.31
CA LYS A 306 7.67 -26.34 10.63
C LYS A 306 7.87 -27.15 9.34
N PHE A 307 8.91 -26.83 8.58
CA PHE A 307 9.22 -27.55 7.35
C PHE A 307 10.02 -28.83 7.65
N THR A 308 9.87 -29.83 6.80
CA THR A 308 10.70 -31.06 6.85
C THR A 308 12.18 -30.70 6.66
N GLU A 309 12.46 -29.76 5.77
CA GLU A 309 13.81 -29.27 5.51
C GLU A 309 13.76 -27.81 5.03
N ILE A 310 14.69 -27.02 5.53
CA ILE A 310 15.07 -25.72 4.96
C ILE A 310 16.27 -25.93 4.05
N VAL A 311 16.07 -25.75 2.76
CA VAL A 311 17.11 -25.90 1.74
C VAL A 311 17.81 -24.57 1.52
N THR A 312 19.15 -24.56 1.57
CA THR A 312 19.96 -23.39 1.18
C THR A 312 20.78 -23.77 -0.06
N PRO A 313 20.26 -23.50 -1.27
CA PRO A 313 20.90 -23.94 -2.49
C PRO A 313 22.06 -23.02 -2.90
N ASP A 314 22.95 -23.54 -3.76
CA ASP A 314 23.80 -22.66 -4.56
C ASP A 314 22.92 -21.87 -5.54
N LYS A 315 22.98 -20.54 -5.49
CA LYS A 315 22.19 -19.66 -6.35
C LYS A 315 22.72 -19.55 -7.78
N ALA A 316 23.99 -19.87 -8.02
CA ALA A 316 24.62 -19.68 -9.33
C ALA A 316 23.92 -20.43 -10.48
N PRO A 317 23.47 -21.70 -10.32
CA PRO A 317 22.68 -22.38 -11.36
C PRO A 317 21.36 -21.69 -11.66
N PHE A 318 20.65 -21.14 -10.66
CA PHE A 318 19.40 -20.40 -10.84
C PHE A 318 19.63 -19.09 -11.60
N VAL A 319 20.64 -18.31 -11.20
CA VAL A 319 21.04 -17.07 -11.90
C VAL A 319 21.37 -17.36 -13.36
N LYS A 320 22.13 -18.43 -13.64
CA LYS A 320 22.47 -18.84 -14.99
C LYS A 320 21.24 -19.20 -15.81
N ALA A 321 20.29 -19.94 -15.24
CA ALA A 321 19.08 -20.38 -15.94
C ALA A 321 18.20 -19.21 -16.38
N VAL A 322 18.17 -18.11 -15.63
CA VAL A 322 17.33 -16.92 -15.92
C VAL A 322 18.09 -15.77 -16.60
N SER A 323 19.39 -15.92 -16.89
CA SER A 323 20.22 -14.81 -17.40
C SER A 323 19.72 -14.23 -18.74
N GLY A 324 19.23 -15.07 -19.65
CA GLY A 324 18.64 -14.63 -20.92
C GLY A 324 17.29 -13.92 -20.74
N LEU A 325 16.50 -14.35 -19.74
CA LEU A 325 15.16 -13.81 -19.48
C LEU A 325 15.23 -12.30 -19.08
N VAL A 326 16.20 -11.91 -18.28
CA VAL A 326 16.32 -10.52 -17.80
C VAL A 326 16.46 -9.54 -18.98
N ALA A 327 17.26 -9.89 -19.99
CA ALA A 327 17.44 -9.07 -21.18
C ALA A 327 16.18 -9.07 -22.08
N GLU A 328 15.54 -10.24 -22.27
CA GLU A 328 14.33 -10.39 -23.06
C GLU A 328 13.17 -9.60 -22.47
N GLU A 329 12.91 -9.78 -21.18
CA GLU A 329 11.84 -9.05 -20.47
C GLU A 329 12.12 -7.55 -20.38
N GLY A 330 13.38 -7.15 -20.21
CA GLY A 330 13.79 -5.74 -20.24
C GLY A 330 13.37 -5.06 -21.53
N LYS A 331 13.61 -5.72 -22.66
CA LYS A 331 13.19 -5.24 -23.99
C LYS A 331 11.66 -5.23 -24.12
N ARG A 332 10.99 -6.29 -23.71
CA ARG A 332 9.52 -6.38 -23.77
C ARG A 332 8.83 -5.27 -22.95
N LEU A 333 9.40 -4.92 -21.80
CA LEU A 333 8.89 -3.91 -20.88
C LEU A 333 9.34 -2.48 -21.24
N GLY A 334 10.33 -2.32 -22.13
CA GLY A 334 10.90 -1.02 -22.48
C GLY A 334 11.73 -0.38 -21.37
N VAL A 335 12.38 -1.20 -20.53
CA VAL A 335 13.13 -0.77 -19.33
C VAL A 335 14.60 -1.19 -19.35
N GLU A 336 15.15 -1.48 -20.53
CA GLU A 336 16.53 -1.98 -20.70
C GLU A 336 17.56 -1.08 -20.02
N LYS A 337 17.41 0.24 -20.18
CA LYS A 337 18.34 1.22 -19.59
C LYS A 337 18.27 1.20 -18.06
N THR A 338 17.09 1.06 -17.52
CA THR A 338 16.87 0.96 -16.05
C THR A 338 17.46 -0.32 -15.51
N ILE A 339 17.25 -1.45 -16.20
CA ILE A 339 17.85 -2.75 -15.81
C ILE A 339 19.37 -2.67 -15.87
N ALA A 340 19.94 -2.15 -16.95
CA ALA A 340 21.40 -1.98 -17.08
C ALA A 340 21.97 -1.12 -15.96
N PHE A 341 21.30 -0.03 -15.58
CA PHE A 341 21.67 0.81 -14.46
C PHE A 341 21.67 0.04 -13.13
N ILE A 342 20.62 -0.77 -12.88
CA ILE A 342 20.55 -1.60 -11.66
C ILE A 342 21.67 -2.63 -11.65
N LEU A 343 21.86 -3.39 -12.74
CA LEU A 343 22.87 -4.44 -12.81
C LEU A 343 24.31 -3.90 -12.67
N ASP A 344 24.61 -2.76 -13.30
CA ASP A 344 25.94 -2.12 -13.16
C ASP A 344 26.20 -1.65 -11.71
N SER A 345 25.17 -1.22 -11.00
CA SER A 345 25.28 -0.77 -9.61
C SER A 345 25.51 -1.91 -8.61
N GLN A 346 25.21 -3.18 -8.96
CA GLN A 346 25.37 -4.34 -8.06
C GLN A 346 26.81 -4.46 -7.50
N LYS A 347 27.83 -4.01 -8.21
CA LYS A 347 29.24 -4.04 -7.79
C LYS A 347 29.51 -3.19 -6.54
N ASN A 348 28.62 -2.23 -6.22
CA ASN A 348 28.76 -1.31 -5.08
C ASN A 348 28.15 -1.86 -3.79
N PHE A 349 27.47 -3.00 -3.84
CA PHE A 349 26.74 -3.64 -2.76
C PHE A 349 27.23 -5.09 -2.55
#